data_576c11ad7513690542c57a40164a40f9
#
_entry.id   576c11ad7513690542c57a40164a40f9
#
_cell.length_a   1.000
_cell.length_b   1.000
_cell.length_c   1.000
_cell.angle_alpha   90.00
_cell.angle_beta   90.00
_cell.angle_gamma   90.00
#
_symmetry.space_group_name_H-M   'P 1'
#
loop_
_entity.id
_entity.type
_entity.pdbx_description
1 polymer ?
#
loop_
_entity_poly.entity_id
_entity_poly.type
_entity_poly.pdbx_seq_one_letter_code
_entity_poly.pdbx_strand_id
1 'polypeptide(L)'
;MNTINWKPRALKQLEKIKDTSMRQRIYTEAQVLSDFPNCQGIKKLVNHDYSYRLRVGDFRVFFEFNGNIHIISIEEVKKRDERTY
;
A
#
# COMPACT_ATOMS: atom_id res chain seq x y z
N MET A 1 -12.18 12.85 -1.67
CA MET A 1 -11.05 12.24 -2.38
C MET A 1 -9.77 12.44 -1.60
N ASN A 2 -8.96 11.40 -1.46
CA ASN A 2 -7.72 11.49 -0.69
C ASN A 2 -6.52 11.73 -1.58
N THR A 3 -5.54 12.45 -1.07
CA THR A 3 -4.25 12.59 -1.72
C THR A 3 -3.36 11.42 -1.30
N ILE A 4 -2.69 10.80 -2.26
CA ILE A 4 -1.81 9.67 -2.00
C ILE A 4 -0.38 10.15 -1.96
N ASN A 5 0.27 9.94 -0.82
CA ASN A 5 1.66 10.33 -0.60
C ASN A 5 2.52 9.08 -0.42
N TRP A 6 3.42 8.83 -1.36
CA TRP A 6 4.35 7.71 -1.27
C TRP A 6 5.57 8.13 -0.46
N LYS A 7 5.77 7.49 0.69
CA LYS A 7 6.96 7.75 1.49
C LYS A 7 8.21 7.29 0.73
N PRO A 8 9.37 7.93 0.98
CA PRO A 8 10.60 7.55 0.27
C PRO A 8 10.95 6.08 0.36
N ARG A 9 10.74 5.45 1.52
CA ARG A 9 10.98 4.02 1.69
C ARG A 9 10.12 3.19 0.76
N ALA A 10 8.83 3.52 0.69
CA ALA A 10 7.90 2.79 -0.15
C ALA A 10 8.25 2.93 -1.63
N LEU A 11 8.64 4.14 -2.07
CA LEU A 11 9.06 4.36 -3.44
C LEU A 11 10.30 3.55 -3.78
N LYS A 12 11.27 3.49 -2.89
CA LYS A 12 12.48 2.71 -3.11
C LYS A 12 12.16 1.22 -3.22
N GLN A 13 11.27 0.74 -2.36
CA GLN A 13 10.85 -0.65 -2.40
C GLN A 13 10.14 -0.98 -3.71
N LEU A 14 9.27 -0.07 -4.17
CA LEU A 14 8.57 -0.23 -5.44
C LEU A 14 9.57 -0.28 -6.61
N GLU A 15 10.54 0.63 -6.62
CA GLU A 15 11.54 0.69 -7.69
C GLU A 15 12.42 -0.55 -7.76
N LYS A 16 12.61 -1.25 -6.64
CA LYS A 16 13.43 -2.47 -6.59
C LYS A 16 12.72 -3.71 -7.13
N ILE A 17 11.44 -3.62 -7.40
CA ILE A 17 10.70 -4.74 -7.97
C ILE A 17 11.12 -4.90 -9.42
N LYS A 18 11.74 -6.04 -9.75
CA LYS A 18 12.30 -6.27 -11.09
C LYS A 18 11.23 -6.51 -12.14
N ASP A 19 10.11 -7.12 -11.75
CA ASP A 19 9.00 -7.37 -12.65
C ASP A 19 8.28 -6.05 -12.93
N THR A 20 8.48 -5.51 -14.12
CA THR A 20 7.90 -4.22 -14.53
C THR A 20 6.37 -4.25 -14.49
N SER A 21 5.77 -5.36 -14.91
CA SER A 21 4.31 -5.50 -14.89
C SER A 21 3.77 -5.42 -13.47
N MET A 22 4.42 -6.11 -12.54
CA MET A 22 4.00 -6.09 -11.14
C MET A 22 4.21 -4.71 -10.52
N ARG A 23 5.35 -4.08 -10.82
CA ARG A 23 5.63 -2.73 -10.31
C ARG A 23 4.56 -1.74 -10.77
N GLN A 24 4.19 -1.78 -12.04
CA GLN A 24 3.12 -0.93 -12.57
C GLN A 24 1.77 -1.26 -11.97
N ARG A 25 1.50 -2.56 -11.79
CA ARG A 25 0.24 -2.99 -11.20
C ARG A 25 0.08 -2.46 -9.78
N ILE A 26 1.15 -2.54 -8.97
CA ILE A 26 1.11 -2.02 -7.60
C ILE A 26 0.82 -0.52 -7.61
N TYR A 27 1.51 0.23 -8.46
CA TYR A 27 1.30 1.66 -8.54
C TYR A 27 -0.13 1.99 -8.95
N THR A 28 -0.64 1.32 -9.98
CA THR A 28 -1.98 1.55 -10.50
C THR A 28 -3.05 1.18 -9.48
N GLU A 29 -2.92 0.01 -8.84
CA GLU A 29 -3.92 -0.42 -7.87
C GLU A 29 -3.88 0.43 -6.60
N ALA A 30 -2.72 0.99 -6.24
CA ALA A 30 -2.63 1.89 -5.10
C ALA A 30 -3.44 3.18 -5.31
N GLN A 31 -3.75 3.53 -6.56
CA GLN A 31 -4.56 4.72 -6.85
C GLN A 31 -5.98 4.58 -6.31
N VAL A 32 -6.48 3.36 -6.09
CA VAL A 32 -7.82 3.17 -5.51
C VAL A 32 -7.92 3.76 -4.11
N LEU A 33 -6.78 3.98 -3.46
CA LEU A 33 -6.77 4.57 -2.12
C LEU A 33 -7.26 6.02 -2.11
N SER A 34 -7.35 6.66 -3.28
CA SER A 34 -7.97 7.98 -3.38
C SER A 34 -9.45 7.93 -2.98
N ASP A 35 -10.09 6.77 -3.11
CA ASP A 35 -11.48 6.55 -2.73
C ASP A 35 -11.64 5.90 -1.36
N PHE A 36 -10.53 5.63 -0.66
CA PHE A 36 -10.58 5.01 0.66
C PHE A 36 -11.49 5.83 1.58
N PRO A 37 -12.35 5.21 2.38
CA PRO A 37 -12.50 3.77 2.63
C PRO A 37 -13.39 3.02 1.63
N ASN A 38 -13.87 3.64 0.57
CA ASN A 38 -14.80 3.05 -0.39
C ASN A 38 -14.04 2.31 -1.50
N CYS A 39 -13.19 1.36 -1.12
CA CYS A 39 -12.42 0.56 -2.07
C CYS A 39 -12.21 -0.84 -1.50
N GLN A 40 -11.81 -1.78 -2.37
CA GLN A 40 -11.64 -3.18 -1.99
C GLN A 40 -10.17 -3.55 -1.82
N GLY A 41 -9.93 -4.71 -1.24
CA GLY A 41 -8.56 -5.21 -1.05
C GLY A 41 -7.87 -4.68 0.18
N ILE A 42 -8.59 -3.93 1.01
CA ILE A 42 -8.05 -3.30 2.20
C ILE A 42 -8.35 -4.14 3.44
N LYS A 43 -7.36 -4.25 4.32
CA LYS A 43 -7.54 -4.85 5.63
C LYS A 43 -7.01 -3.92 6.69
N LYS A 44 -7.80 -3.72 7.75
CA LYS A 44 -7.35 -3.02 8.95
C LYS A 44 -6.49 -3.97 9.76
N LEU A 45 -5.33 -3.50 10.20
CA LEU A 45 -4.37 -4.32 10.94
C LEU A 45 -4.50 -4.07 12.44
N VAL A 46 -4.24 -5.12 13.23
CA VAL A 46 -4.29 -5.06 14.69
C VAL A 46 -2.93 -5.52 15.19
N ASN A 47 -2.39 -4.80 16.18
CA ASN A 47 -1.07 -5.08 16.77
C ASN A 47 0.02 -5.15 15.71
N HIS A 48 0.01 -4.18 14.81
CA HIS A 48 0.94 -4.10 13.69
C HIS A 48 1.53 -2.68 13.64
N ASP A 49 2.69 -2.54 13.00
CA ASP A 49 3.34 -1.23 12.87
C ASP A 49 2.54 -0.25 12.04
N TYR A 50 1.67 -0.76 11.16
CA TYR A 50 0.85 0.07 10.28
C TYR A 50 -0.63 -0.22 10.49
N SER A 51 -1.48 0.74 10.15
CA SER A 51 -2.91 0.64 10.41
C SER A 51 -3.66 -0.16 9.34
N TYR A 52 -3.20 -0.10 8.09
CA TYR A 52 -3.91 -0.69 6.96
C TYR A 52 -2.97 -1.33 5.96
N ARG A 53 -3.49 -2.29 5.20
CA ARG A 53 -2.78 -2.83 4.05
C ARG A 53 -3.70 -2.97 2.85
N LEU A 54 -3.14 -2.75 1.67
CA LEU A 54 -3.75 -3.06 0.39
C LEU A 54 -3.01 -4.27 -0.19
N ARG A 55 -3.75 -5.31 -0.57
CA ARG A 55 -3.15 -6.49 -1.18
C ARG A 55 -3.15 -6.34 -2.70
N VAL A 56 -1.98 -6.52 -3.30
CA VAL A 56 -1.80 -6.50 -4.76
C VAL A 56 -0.99 -7.72 -5.15
N GLY A 57 -1.67 -8.78 -5.63
CA GLY A 57 -0.99 -10.04 -5.93
C GLY A 57 -0.26 -10.59 -4.72
N ASP A 58 1.03 -10.84 -4.87
CA ASP A 58 1.87 -11.33 -3.79
C ASP A 58 2.48 -10.22 -2.94
N PHE A 59 2.07 -8.99 -3.18
CA PHE A 59 2.61 -7.84 -2.45
C PHE A 59 1.57 -7.24 -1.52
N ARG A 60 2.07 -6.60 -0.47
CA ARG A 60 1.26 -5.84 0.48
C ARG A 60 1.76 -4.42 0.50
N VAL A 61 0.81 -3.49 0.37
CA VAL A 61 1.10 -2.05 0.44
C VAL A 61 0.55 -1.56 1.78
N PHE A 62 1.46 -1.21 2.69
CA PHE A 62 1.08 -0.74 4.02
C PHE A 62 0.91 0.76 4.00
N PHE A 63 -0.17 1.25 4.60
CA PHE A 63 -0.44 2.68 4.58
C PHE A 63 -1.14 3.16 5.84
N GLU A 64 -1.06 4.48 6.05
CA GLU A 64 -1.79 5.20 7.09
C GLU A 64 -2.76 6.16 6.44
N PHE A 65 -3.83 6.48 7.13
CA PHE A 65 -4.85 7.40 6.63
C PHE A 65 -5.09 8.49 7.66
N ASN A 66 -4.99 9.75 7.23
CA ASN A 66 -5.38 10.89 8.03
C ASN A 66 -6.67 11.46 7.46
N GLY A 67 -7.80 11.18 8.12
CA GLY A 67 -9.11 11.59 7.63
C GLY A 67 -9.37 13.08 7.78
N ASN A 68 -8.65 13.78 8.67
CA ASN A 68 -8.85 15.21 8.85
C ASN A 68 -8.36 16.02 7.65
N ILE A 69 -7.29 15.57 7.02
CA ILE A 69 -6.71 16.27 5.87
C ILE A 69 -6.76 15.44 4.60
N HIS A 70 -7.40 14.27 4.64
CA HIS A 70 -7.60 13.37 3.51
C HIS A 70 -6.30 12.99 2.81
N ILE A 71 -5.34 12.53 3.60
CA ILE A 71 -4.06 12.04 3.08
C ILE A 71 -3.88 10.57 3.40
N ILE A 72 -3.52 9.80 2.36
CA ILE A 72 -3.05 8.42 2.48
C ILE A 72 -1.53 8.46 2.41
N SER A 73 -0.86 7.94 3.43
CA SER A 73 0.61 7.82 3.44
C SER A 73 0.99 6.38 3.20
N ILE A 74 1.55 6.08 2.04
CA ILE A 74 2.04 4.75 1.74
C ILE A 74 3.41 4.59 2.36
N GLU A 75 3.49 3.69 3.36
CA GLU A 75 4.66 3.55 4.22
C GLU A 75 5.65 2.50 3.73
N GLU A 76 5.15 1.35 3.30
CA GLU A 76 6.00 0.25 2.85
C GLU A 76 5.30 -0.59 1.79
N VAL A 77 6.12 -1.17 0.91
CA VAL A 77 5.70 -2.18 -0.06
C VAL A 77 6.52 -3.43 0.21
N LYS A 78 5.86 -4.53 0.57
CA LYS A 78 6.54 -5.77 0.91
C LYS A 78 5.95 -6.94 0.16
N LYS A 79 6.83 -7.83 -0.30
CA LYS A 79 6.38 -9.09 -0.86
C LYS A 79 5.94 -10.02 0.27
N ARG A 80 4.87 -10.75 0.04
CA ARG A 80 4.39 -11.73 1.01
C ARG A 80 5.45 -12.81 1.20
N ASP A 81 5.81 -13.07 2.45
CA ASP A 81 6.78 -14.12 2.79
C ASP A 81 6.02 -15.38 3.16
N GLU A 82 6.18 -16.42 2.34
CA GLU A 82 5.51 -17.70 2.54
C GLU A 82 5.98 -18.42 3.78
N ARG A 83 7.16 -18.07 4.30
CA ARG A 83 7.73 -18.71 5.49
C ARG A 83 7.14 -18.21 6.79
N THR A 84 6.30 -17.19 6.73
CA THR A 84 5.76 -16.56 7.92
C THR A 84 4.64 -17.40 8.57
N TYR A 85 4.24 -18.44 7.92
CA TYR A 85 3.14 -19.29 8.41
C TYR A 85 3.60 -20.66 8.79
#